data_7ae48dc25d2b43f7776ed5d2eeea6552
#
_entry.id   7ae48dc25d2b43f7776ed5d2eeea6552
#
_cell.length_a   1.000
_cell.length_b   1.000
_cell.length_c   1.000
_cell.angle_alpha   90.00
_cell.angle_beta   90.00
_cell.angle_gamma   90.00
#
_symmetry.space_group_name_H-M   'P 1'
#
loop_
_entity.id
_entity.type
_entity.pdbx_description
1 polymer ?
#
loop_
_entity_poly.entity_id
_entity_poly.type
_entity_poly.pdbx_seq_one_letter_code
_entity_poly.pdbx_strand_id
1 'polypeptide(L)'
;MKKQSDLSRLMGYAGNYRYFTYASWVLSAVSALVALVPFVYIWKILWDVLNAAPDYAQAVNIPHYGWMAVLFAVLAYLIYIAALMCSHLSAFRVATNLRLEVSEHLATLPLGFTETFGSGKLRKIIHESTGAAETFLAHQLPDKYNAMATPIGLLVLLLVFDWRLGLLSLVPVALGFVIMSAMTGRRMADKMRQYGNALESMSNEAVEYVRGIPVVKTFGQSVFSFKKFKATIDEYEKWVIAYTKELRMPMMLYTAAINGVFAFLIVGGLLFTRNGVTSEFLLNLLFYIIITPVISLTLTRIMYMSENELVVADALARVDSVLDAEPVPENDHPRHPKDASVSLKDVHFSYDGKTDVIKGVSLKIQPGQMVAFVGPSGGGKSTLANLVCRFFDVQSGSVRVGGADVRDIPKEELMDTISFVFQNSRLLKGSILDNVRLGRPQATEAEVLAALKAAQCMDIVEKFPEGIHTVIGTKGVYLSGGEQQRIAIARAMLKNAPILLLDEATAFADPDNEAKVQAAFAQLAKGKTVLMIAHRLSTVANADCIYVVQDGQIVESGTKDELCAQNGLFARMWQDYQASVQWKVAKEG
;
A
#
# COMPACT_ATOMS: atom_id res chain seq x y z
N MET A 1 -26.08 -5.18 4.79
CA MET A 1 -25.40 -6.23 5.58
C MET A 1 -24.80 -5.61 6.84
N LYS A 2 -24.87 -6.23 8.04
CA LYS A 2 -24.15 -5.74 9.23
C LYS A 2 -22.65 -5.79 8.94
N LYS A 3 -21.96 -4.66 9.03
CA LYS A 3 -20.50 -4.59 8.87
C LYS A 3 -19.89 -5.56 9.90
N GLN A 4 -19.21 -6.60 9.43
CA GLN A 4 -18.50 -7.53 10.31
C GLN A 4 -17.46 -6.74 11.11
N SER A 5 -17.17 -7.16 12.36
CA SER A 5 -16.10 -6.52 13.11
C SER A 5 -14.74 -6.82 12.44
N ASP A 6 -13.81 -5.87 12.50
CA ASP A 6 -12.48 -5.98 11.91
C ASP A 6 -11.77 -7.27 12.35
N LEU A 7 -11.92 -7.64 13.63
CA LEU A 7 -11.37 -8.88 14.15
C LEU A 7 -12.01 -10.13 13.51
N SER A 8 -13.34 -10.16 13.34
CA SER A 8 -14.04 -11.30 12.71
C SER A 8 -13.58 -11.50 11.28
N ARG A 9 -13.33 -10.40 10.57
CA ARG A 9 -12.84 -10.39 9.22
C ARG A 9 -11.39 -10.91 9.13
N LEU A 10 -10.49 -10.44 9.99
CA LEU A 10 -9.13 -10.94 10.08
C LEU A 10 -9.08 -12.45 10.41
N MET A 11 -9.98 -12.93 11.27
CA MET A 11 -10.11 -14.36 11.56
C MET A 11 -10.58 -15.19 10.35
N GLY A 12 -11.34 -14.59 9.42
CA GLY A 12 -11.65 -15.21 8.13
C GLY A 12 -10.39 -15.50 7.32
N TYR A 13 -9.47 -14.55 7.24
CA TYR A 13 -8.18 -14.73 6.55
C TYR A 13 -7.25 -15.74 7.24
N ALA A 14 -7.40 -15.96 8.53
CA ALA A 14 -6.60 -16.96 9.25
C ALA A 14 -6.94 -18.41 8.85
N GLY A 15 -8.15 -18.67 8.37
CA GLY A 15 -8.59 -20.04 8.08
C GLY A 15 -8.43 -20.96 9.29
N ASN A 16 -7.77 -22.11 9.13
CA ASN A 16 -7.49 -23.04 10.24
C ASN A 16 -6.49 -22.51 11.28
N TYR A 17 -5.69 -21.49 10.93
CA TYR A 17 -4.74 -20.89 11.86
C TYR A 17 -5.42 -20.01 12.93
N ARG A 18 -6.73 -19.71 12.81
CA ARG A 18 -7.51 -19.02 13.85
C ARG A 18 -7.43 -19.69 15.22
N TYR A 19 -7.26 -21.02 15.28
CA TYR A 19 -7.12 -21.74 16.55
C TYR A 19 -5.82 -21.37 17.29
N PHE A 20 -4.74 -21.06 16.58
CA PHE A 20 -3.52 -20.54 17.18
C PHE A 20 -3.74 -19.15 17.78
N THR A 21 -4.53 -18.29 17.13
CA THR A 21 -4.90 -16.99 17.72
C THR A 21 -5.67 -17.18 19.02
N TYR A 22 -6.67 -18.06 19.07
CA TYR A 22 -7.42 -18.33 20.30
C TYR A 22 -6.53 -18.93 21.39
N ALA A 23 -5.66 -19.87 21.05
CA ALA A 23 -4.67 -20.43 21.97
C ALA A 23 -3.74 -19.33 22.53
N SER A 24 -3.27 -18.41 21.68
CA SER A 24 -2.47 -17.26 22.10
C SER A 24 -3.19 -16.39 23.13
N TRP A 25 -4.48 -16.10 22.96
CA TRP A 25 -5.26 -15.31 23.92
C TRP A 25 -5.35 -15.99 25.28
N VAL A 26 -5.67 -17.28 25.28
CA VAL A 26 -5.75 -18.07 26.51
C VAL A 26 -4.41 -18.15 27.21
N LEU A 27 -3.33 -18.48 26.47
CA LEU A 27 -1.98 -18.57 27.02
C LEU A 27 -1.49 -17.21 27.55
N SER A 28 -1.80 -16.10 26.87
CA SER A 28 -1.47 -14.76 27.33
C SER A 28 -2.17 -14.42 28.65
N ALA A 29 -3.46 -14.75 28.77
CA ALA A 29 -4.22 -14.54 30.00
C ALA A 29 -3.68 -15.42 31.15
N VAL A 30 -3.37 -16.70 30.88
CA VAL A 30 -2.78 -17.62 31.86
C VAL A 30 -1.41 -17.11 32.30
N SER A 31 -0.55 -16.68 31.35
CA SER A 31 0.75 -16.10 31.64
C SER A 31 0.63 -14.90 32.62
N ALA A 32 -0.33 -14.02 32.37
CA ALA A 32 -0.60 -12.84 33.20
C ALA A 32 -0.94 -13.23 34.67
N LEU A 33 -1.77 -14.24 34.83
CA LEU A 33 -2.14 -14.73 36.19
C LEU A 33 -0.97 -15.43 36.87
N VAL A 34 -0.22 -16.27 36.14
CA VAL A 34 0.97 -16.95 36.67
C VAL A 34 2.07 -15.95 37.05
N ALA A 35 2.21 -14.84 36.32
CA ALA A 35 3.15 -13.76 36.63
C ALA A 35 2.87 -13.03 37.95
N LEU A 36 1.69 -13.20 38.55
CA LEU A 36 1.37 -12.67 39.86
C LEU A 36 1.77 -13.61 41.02
N VAL A 37 1.97 -14.90 40.75
CA VAL A 37 2.34 -15.90 41.75
C VAL A 37 3.66 -15.58 42.46
N PRO A 38 4.72 -15.09 41.81
CA PRO A 38 5.95 -14.66 42.48
C PRO A 38 5.70 -13.66 43.61
N PHE A 39 4.73 -12.75 43.49
CA PHE A 39 4.40 -11.79 44.54
C PHE A 39 3.83 -12.46 45.78
N VAL A 40 3.09 -13.57 45.64
CA VAL A 40 2.62 -14.38 46.78
C VAL A 40 3.80 -15.01 47.53
N TYR A 41 4.83 -15.49 46.79
CA TYR A 41 6.05 -16.03 47.42
C TYR A 41 6.90 -14.95 48.07
N ILE A 42 6.97 -13.73 47.49
CA ILE A 42 7.61 -12.57 48.11
C ILE A 42 6.91 -12.23 49.45
N TRP A 43 5.57 -12.25 49.48
CA TRP A 43 4.80 -12.09 50.71
C TRP A 43 5.16 -13.17 51.76
N LYS A 44 5.28 -14.46 51.35
CA LYS A 44 5.71 -15.55 52.26
C LYS A 44 7.12 -15.36 52.78
N ILE A 45 8.05 -14.85 51.99
CA ILE A 45 9.40 -14.50 52.44
C ILE A 45 9.34 -13.39 53.48
N LEU A 46 8.59 -12.33 53.24
CA LEU A 46 8.41 -11.24 54.21
C LEU A 46 7.77 -11.73 55.50
N TRP A 47 6.79 -12.65 55.41
CA TRP A 47 6.16 -13.29 56.55
C TRP A 47 7.17 -14.07 57.42
N ASP A 48 8.00 -14.92 56.80
CA ASP A 48 9.03 -15.67 57.49
C ASP A 48 10.04 -14.75 58.18
N VAL A 49 10.50 -13.70 57.49
CA VAL A 49 11.45 -12.73 58.06
C VAL A 49 10.87 -11.96 59.23
N LEU A 50 9.63 -11.49 59.14
CA LEU A 50 8.99 -10.73 60.22
C LEU A 50 8.68 -11.59 61.46
N ASN A 51 8.30 -12.85 61.25
CA ASN A 51 8.03 -13.77 62.38
C ASN A 51 9.30 -14.30 63.03
N ALA A 52 10.43 -14.35 62.36
CA ALA A 52 11.72 -14.77 62.89
C ALA A 52 12.42 -13.64 63.66
N ALA A 53 11.95 -12.40 63.64
CA ALA A 53 12.57 -11.29 64.36
C ALA A 53 12.52 -11.50 65.89
N PRO A 54 13.60 -11.23 66.60
CA PRO A 54 14.89 -10.70 66.16
C PRO A 54 15.92 -11.75 65.71
N ASP A 55 15.62 -13.06 65.80
CA ASP A 55 16.52 -14.15 65.36
C ASP A 55 16.20 -14.61 63.96
N TYR A 56 16.72 -13.90 62.98
CA TYR A 56 16.49 -14.15 61.52
C TYR A 56 17.02 -15.50 61.00
N ALA A 57 17.87 -16.23 61.83
CA ALA A 57 18.31 -17.56 61.46
C ALA A 57 17.17 -18.60 61.49
N GLN A 58 16.05 -18.29 62.13
CA GLN A 58 14.83 -19.12 62.15
C GLN A 58 13.98 -19.00 60.85
N ALA A 59 14.25 -18.06 60.01
CA ALA A 59 13.58 -17.93 58.72
C ALA A 59 14.13 -18.91 57.69
N VAL A 60 13.91 -20.22 57.89
CA VAL A 60 14.54 -21.32 57.13
C VAL A 60 13.92 -21.54 55.74
N ASN A 61 12.71 -21.02 55.47
CA ASN A 61 12.00 -21.25 54.19
C ASN A 61 12.33 -20.23 53.10
N ILE A 62 13.10 -19.17 53.40
CA ILE A 62 13.46 -18.12 52.43
C ILE A 62 14.03 -18.68 51.13
N PRO A 63 15.03 -19.62 51.14
CA PRO A 63 15.56 -20.18 49.89
C PRO A 63 14.49 -20.92 49.07
N HIS A 64 13.63 -21.69 49.72
CA HIS A 64 12.55 -22.42 49.07
C HIS A 64 11.55 -21.45 48.39
N TYR A 65 11.07 -20.44 49.12
CA TYR A 65 10.14 -19.45 48.56
C TYR A 65 10.79 -18.60 47.48
N GLY A 66 12.08 -18.27 47.61
CA GLY A 66 12.85 -17.57 46.59
C GLY A 66 12.91 -18.37 45.26
N TRP A 67 13.28 -19.66 45.35
CA TRP A 67 13.31 -20.53 44.19
C TRP A 67 11.93 -20.72 43.57
N MET A 68 10.87 -20.82 44.34
CA MET A 68 9.50 -20.90 43.83
C MET A 68 9.07 -19.61 43.13
N ALA A 69 9.43 -18.45 43.65
CA ALA A 69 9.17 -17.17 43.00
C ALA A 69 9.87 -17.10 41.62
N VAL A 70 11.14 -17.50 41.55
CA VAL A 70 11.89 -17.56 40.27
C VAL A 70 11.26 -18.57 39.31
N LEU A 71 10.90 -19.77 39.81
CA LEU A 71 10.27 -20.80 38.97
C LEU A 71 8.99 -20.30 38.30
N PHE A 72 8.09 -19.66 39.09
CA PHE A 72 6.83 -19.15 38.53
C PHE A 72 7.04 -17.93 37.65
N ALA A 73 8.04 -17.08 37.90
CA ALA A 73 8.41 -15.99 37.00
C ALA A 73 8.89 -16.52 35.62
N VAL A 74 9.78 -17.52 35.66
CA VAL A 74 10.27 -18.18 34.42
C VAL A 74 9.12 -18.89 33.69
N LEU A 75 8.28 -19.63 34.44
CA LEU A 75 7.13 -20.33 33.84
C LEU A 75 6.15 -19.34 33.16
N ALA A 76 5.83 -18.22 33.81
CA ALA A 76 4.99 -17.18 33.22
C ALA A 76 5.58 -16.67 31.89
N TYR A 77 6.89 -16.42 31.89
CA TYR A 77 7.58 -15.95 30.69
C TYR A 77 7.58 -17.00 29.57
N LEU A 78 7.81 -18.28 29.85
CA LEU A 78 7.75 -19.37 28.90
C LEU A 78 6.35 -19.53 28.30
N ILE A 79 5.29 -19.43 29.12
CA ILE A 79 3.90 -19.46 28.66
C ILE A 79 3.64 -18.28 27.73
N TYR A 80 4.15 -17.08 28.05
CA TYR A 80 3.98 -15.90 27.20
C TYR A 80 4.70 -16.04 25.86
N ILE A 81 5.92 -16.60 25.86
CA ILE A 81 6.64 -16.92 24.60
C ILE A 81 5.80 -17.88 23.75
N ALA A 82 5.25 -18.95 24.34
CA ALA A 82 4.38 -19.89 23.63
C ALA A 82 3.13 -19.19 23.05
N ALA A 83 2.54 -18.26 23.79
CA ALA A 83 1.43 -17.43 23.33
C ALA A 83 1.83 -16.58 22.11
N LEU A 84 3.00 -15.93 22.15
CA LEU A 84 3.51 -15.14 21.04
C LEU A 84 3.85 -16.00 19.81
N MET A 85 4.43 -17.19 19.99
CA MET A 85 4.67 -18.10 18.88
C MET A 85 3.37 -18.49 18.18
N CYS A 86 2.32 -18.80 18.93
CA CYS A 86 1.00 -19.08 18.38
C CYS A 86 0.42 -17.88 17.63
N SER A 87 0.52 -16.67 18.19
CA SER A 87 -0.01 -15.47 17.53
C SER A 87 0.74 -15.15 16.23
N HIS A 88 2.07 -15.27 16.21
CA HIS A 88 2.88 -15.04 15.02
C HIS A 88 2.55 -16.00 13.87
N LEU A 89 2.38 -17.29 14.16
CA LEU A 89 1.99 -18.29 13.14
C LEU A 89 0.67 -17.90 12.46
N SER A 90 -0.31 -17.46 13.22
CA SER A 90 -1.59 -16.99 12.67
C SER A 90 -1.45 -15.65 11.95
N ALA A 91 -0.74 -14.69 12.53
CA ALA A 91 -0.57 -13.35 11.98
C ALA A 91 0.12 -13.35 10.62
N PHE A 92 1.20 -14.13 10.47
CA PHE A 92 1.89 -14.28 9.18
C PHE A 92 0.97 -14.89 8.11
N ARG A 93 0.14 -15.85 8.50
CA ARG A 93 -0.82 -16.44 7.54
C ARG A 93 -1.88 -15.43 7.10
N VAL A 94 -2.44 -14.67 8.04
CA VAL A 94 -3.42 -13.59 7.75
C VAL A 94 -2.81 -12.54 6.83
N ALA A 95 -1.60 -12.05 7.15
CA ALA A 95 -0.93 -11.05 6.33
C ALA A 95 -0.63 -11.56 4.92
N THR A 96 -0.22 -12.82 4.78
CA THR A 96 0.02 -13.45 3.47
C THR A 96 -1.27 -13.56 2.67
N ASN A 97 -2.34 -14.09 3.25
CA ASN A 97 -3.62 -14.25 2.57
C ASN A 97 -4.23 -12.91 2.17
N LEU A 98 -4.13 -11.90 3.04
CA LEU A 98 -4.61 -10.55 2.75
C LEU A 98 -3.82 -9.89 1.60
N ARG A 99 -2.49 -10.08 1.58
CA ARG A 99 -1.63 -9.60 0.46
C ARG A 99 -1.98 -10.28 -0.85
N LEU A 100 -2.21 -11.59 -0.82
CA LEU A 100 -2.61 -12.35 -2.01
C LEU A 100 -3.95 -11.86 -2.54
N GLU A 101 -4.97 -11.76 -1.69
CA GLU A 101 -6.31 -11.31 -2.11
C GLU A 101 -6.28 -9.89 -2.69
N VAL A 102 -5.58 -8.95 -2.04
CA VAL A 102 -5.40 -7.58 -2.59
C VAL A 102 -4.70 -7.62 -3.94
N SER A 103 -3.66 -8.47 -4.09
CA SER A 103 -2.91 -8.56 -5.35
C SER A 103 -3.71 -9.23 -6.46
N GLU A 104 -4.46 -10.28 -6.16
CA GLU A 104 -5.36 -10.96 -7.09
C GLU A 104 -6.49 -10.04 -7.52
N HIS A 105 -7.10 -9.33 -6.56
CA HIS A 105 -8.16 -8.37 -6.87
C HIS A 105 -7.66 -7.23 -7.76
N LEU A 106 -6.45 -6.68 -7.48
CA LEU A 106 -5.83 -5.66 -8.33
C LEU A 106 -5.65 -6.13 -9.79
N ALA A 107 -5.39 -7.42 -10.01
CA ALA A 107 -5.26 -7.98 -11.37
C ALA A 107 -6.60 -8.04 -12.12
N THR A 108 -7.73 -8.01 -11.41
CA THR A 108 -9.08 -7.99 -12.01
C THR A 108 -9.58 -6.58 -12.32
N LEU A 109 -8.99 -5.55 -11.69
CA LEU A 109 -9.40 -4.16 -11.86
C LEU A 109 -8.99 -3.60 -13.24
N PRO A 110 -9.68 -2.56 -13.74
CA PRO A 110 -9.25 -1.83 -14.93
C PRO A 110 -7.84 -1.25 -14.75
N LEU A 111 -7.02 -1.21 -15.81
CA LEU A 111 -5.68 -0.63 -15.75
C LEU A 111 -5.71 0.84 -15.28
N GLY A 112 -6.75 1.57 -15.67
CA GLY A 112 -6.98 2.96 -15.25
C GLY A 112 -7.11 3.15 -13.75
N PHE A 113 -7.55 2.13 -13.00
CA PHE A 113 -7.57 2.18 -11.55
C PHE A 113 -6.16 2.35 -10.98
N THR A 114 -5.18 1.60 -11.50
CA THR A 114 -3.79 1.67 -11.02
C THR A 114 -3.13 3.02 -11.35
N GLU A 115 -3.50 3.65 -12.48
CA GLU A 115 -3.01 4.97 -12.87
C GLU A 115 -3.58 6.08 -11.97
N THR A 116 -4.90 6.05 -11.71
CA THR A 116 -5.60 7.05 -10.88
C THR A 116 -5.27 6.90 -9.39
N PHE A 117 -5.19 5.67 -8.90
CA PHE A 117 -4.94 5.37 -7.50
C PHE A 117 -3.49 5.63 -7.09
N GLY A 118 -2.55 5.43 -8.02
CA GLY A 118 -1.13 5.67 -7.88
C GLY A 118 -0.36 4.50 -7.25
N SER A 119 0.75 4.12 -7.87
CA SER A 119 1.59 2.98 -7.48
C SER A 119 2.17 3.08 -6.06
N GLY A 120 2.48 4.30 -5.60
CA GLY A 120 2.98 4.54 -4.24
C GLY A 120 1.93 4.21 -3.16
N LYS A 121 0.67 4.60 -3.40
CA LYS A 121 -0.45 4.31 -2.50
C LYS A 121 -0.77 2.82 -2.47
N LEU A 122 -0.79 2.15 -3.63
CA LEU A 122 -0.97 0.70 -3.73
C LEU A 122 0.13 -0.07 -2.99
N ARG A 123 1.39 0.32 -3.18
CA ARG A 123 2.52 -0.27 -2.45
C ARG A 123 2.35 -0.13 -0.93
N LYS A 124 1.92 1.04 -0.46
CA LYS A 124 1.66 1.29 0.96
C LYS A 124 0.57 0.36 1.49
N ILE A 125 -0.50 0.15 0.74
CA ILE A 125 -1.59 -0.76 1.13
C ILE A 125 -1.10 -2.20 1.20
N ILE A 126 -0.46 -2.71 0.15
CA ILE A 126 0.00 -4.10 0.08
C ILE A 126 1.06 -4.41 1.14
N HIS A 127 1.90 -3.44 1.51
CA HIS A 127 3.02 -3.70 2.44
C HIS A 127 2.75 -3.19 3.85
N GLU A 128 2.40 -1.91 4.01
CA GLU A 128 2.28 -1.29 5.33
C GLU A 128 0.92 -1.59 5.98
N SER A 129 -0.20 -1.46 5.24
CA SER A 129 -1.53 -1.71 5.83
C SER A 129 -1.74 -3.19 6.18
N THR A 130 -1.28 -4.12 5.34
CA THR A 130 -1.32 -5.55 5.69
C THR A 130 -0.35 -5.90 6.83
N GLY A 131 0.81 -5.21 6.91
CA GLY A 131 1.75 -5.33 8.03
C GLY A 131 1.18 -4.82 9.35
N ALA A 132 0.35 -3.76 9.33
CA ALA A 132 -0.35 -3.30 10.52
C ALA A 132 -1.33 -4.35 11.07
N ALA A 133 -2.05 -5.07 10.19
CA ALA A 133 -2.89 -6.19 10.59
C ALA A 133 -2.08 -7.35 11.20
N GLU A 134 -0.90 -7.64 10.65
CA GLU A 134 0.05 -8.62 11.21
C GLU A 134 0.49 -8.22 12.62
N THR A 135 0.98 -6.99 12.80
CA THR A 135 1.44 -6.46 14.09
C THR A 135 0.33 -6.51 15.15
N PHE A 136 -0.89 -6.19 14.76
CA PHE A 136 -2.05 -6.26 15.64
C PHE A 136 -2.30 -7.68 16.14
N LEU A 137 -2.35 -8.65 15.24
CA LEU A 137 -2.60 -10.05 15.59
C LEU A 137 -1.43 -10.68 16.36
N ALA A 138 -0.19 -10.35 15.96
CA ALA A 138 1.02 -10.94 16.54
C ALA A 138 1.32 -10.45 17.96
N HIS A 139 1.13 -9.15 18.21
CA HIS A 139 1.56 -8.50 19.45
C HIS A 139 0.41 -7.86 20.24
N GLN A 140 -0.39 -7.02 19.56
CA GLN A 140 -1.37 -6.19 20.28
C GLN A 140 -2.52 -7.00 20.88
N LEU A 141 -3.00 -8.04 20.17
CA LEU A 141 -4.05 -8.91 20.70
C LEU A 141 -3.58 -9.78 21.89
N PRO A 142 -2.44 -10.51 21.84
CA PRO A 142 -1.91 -11.19 23.01
C PRO A 142 -1.72 -10.26 24.21
N ASP A 143 -1.16 -9.05 23.97
CA ASP A 143 -0.98 -8.03 25.01
C ASP A 143 -2.32 -7.54 25.57
N LYS A 144 -3.36 -7.44 24.74
CA LYS A 144 -4.71 -7.08 25.18
C LYS A 144 -5.27 -8.08 26.17
N TYR A 145 -5.20 -9.38 25.85
CA TYR A 145 -5.71 -10.42 26.76
C TYR A 145 -4.85 -10.54 28.03
N ASN A 146 -3.54 -10.34 27.94
CA ASN A 146 -2.66 -10.24 29.10
C ASN A 146 -3.06 -9.05 29.97
N ALA A 147 -3.23 -7.86 29.38
CA ALA A 147 -3.60 -6.64 30.08
C ALA A 147 -5.04 -6.66 30.65
N MET A 148 -5.94 -7.47 30.11
CA MET A 148 -7.29 -7.69 30.67
C MET A 148 -7.28 -8.70 31.83
N ALA A 149 -6.44 -9.74 31.76
CA ALA A 149 -6.35 -10.74 32.81
C ALA A 149 -5.61 -10.24 34.07
N THR A 150 -4.58 -9.41 33.88
CA THR A 150 -3.78 -8.87 35.01
C THR A 150 -4.61 -8.10 36.03
N PRO A 151 -5.52 -7.16 35.71
CA PRO A 151 -6.36 -6.49 36.69
C PRO A 151 -7.27 -7.44 37.49
N ILE A 152 -7.77 -8.50 36.85
CA ILE A 152 -8.60 -9.50 37.53
C ILE A 152 -7.78 -10.23 38.56
N GLY A 153 -6.59 -10.70 38.22
CA GLY A 153 -5.68 -11.34 39.15
C GLY A 153 -5.23 -10.39 40.27
N LEU A 154 -4.89 -9.13 39.93
CA LEU A 154 -4.53 -8.10 40.92
C LEU A 154 -5.69 -7.82 41.89
N LEU A 155 -6.92 -7.67 41.37
CA LEU A 155 -8.10 -7.43 42.21
C LEU A 155 -8.29 -8.56 43.23
N VAL A 156 -8.16 -9.81 42.79
CA VAL A 156 -8.23 -10.97 43.69
C VAL A 156 -7.13 -10.89 44.77
N LEU A 157 -5.88 -10.64 44.40
CA LEU A 157 -4.79 -10.51 45.36
C LEU A 157 -5.02 -9.36 46.34
N LEU A 158 -5.40 -8.18 45.82
CA LEU A 158 -5.62 -7.01 46.68
C LEU A 158 -6.78 -7.20 47.68
N LEU A 159 -7.80 -7.99 47.38
CA LEU A 159 -8.91 -8.23 48.26
C LEU A 159 -8.65 -9.39 49.26
N VAL A 160 -7.85 -10.38 48.82
CA VAL A 160 -7.55 -11.57 49.64
C VAL A 160 -6.56 -11.28 50.77
N PHE A 161 -5.52 -10.48 50.51
CA PHE A 161 -4.49 -10.20 51.52
C PHE A 161 -4.96 -9.21 52.60
N ASP A 162 -5.48 -8.05 52.23
CA ASP A 162 -6.18 -7.12 53.12
C ASP A 162 -7.18 -6.28 52.32
N TRP A 163 -8.47 -6.56 52.48
CA TRP A 163 -9.52 -5.89 51.74
C TRP A 163 -9.55 -4.37 51.96
N ARG A 164 -9.09 -3.86 53.15
CA ARG A 164 -9.06 -2.42 53.48
C ARG A 164 -7.99 -1.70 52.68
N LEU A 165 -6.77 -2.24 52.64
CA LEU A 165 -5.68 -1.73 51.82
C LEU A 165 -6.01 -1.91 50.32
N GLY A 166 -6.70 -3.01 49.97
CA GLY A 166 -7.17 -3.26 48.62
C GLY A 166 -8.14 -2.19 48.14
N LEU A 167 -9.20 -1.91 48.89
CA LEU A 167 -10.14 -0.84 48.56
C LEU A 167 -9.48 0.53 48.50
N LEU A 168 -8.55 0.81 49.41
CA LEU A 168 -7.82 2.07 49.42
C LEU A 168 -6.95 2.26 48.18
N SER A 169 -6.29 1.20 47.71
CA SER A 169 -5.49 1.25 46.46
C SER A 169 -6.35 1.36 45.20
N LEU A 170 -7.62 0.94 45.24
CA LEU A 170 -8.56 1.10 44.13
C LEU A 170 -9.08 2.53 43.95
N VAL A 171 -9.03 3.39 44.97
CA VAL A 171 -9.51 4.78 44.88
C VAL A 171 -8.76 5.57 43.77
N PRO A 172 -7.41 5.66 43.78
CA PRO A 172 -6.68 6.34 42.73
C PRO A 172 -6.80 5.64 41.38
N VAL A 173 -6.98 4.32 41.36
CA VAL A 173 -7.28 3.57 40.10
C VAL A 173 -8.60 4.02 39.48
N ALA A 174 -9.68 4.07 40.28
CA ALA A 174 -10.98 4.55 39.85
C ALA A 174 -10.92 6.00 39.34
N LEU A 175 -10.18 6.87 40.04
CA LEU A 175 -9.94 8.24 39.61
C LEU A 175 -9.21 8.28 38.26
N GLY A 176 -8.19 7.43 38.09
CA GLY A 176 -7.47 7.28 36.84
C GLY A 176 -8.41 6.89 35.65
N PHE A 177 -9.31 5.94 35.88
CA PHE A 177 -10.32 5.56 34.84
C PHE A 177 -11.27 6.70 34.51
N VAL A 178 -11.73 7.49 35.48
CA VAL A 178 -12.57 8.67 35.24
C VAL A 178 -11.82 9.70 34.39
N ILE A 179 -10.56 9.98 34.72
CA ILE A 179 -9.73 10.91 33.95
C ILE A 179 -9.48 10.37 32.54
N MET A 180 -9.16 9.08 32.40
CA MET A 180 -8.95 8.43 31.09
C MET A 180 -10.20 8.52 30.21
N SER A 181 -11.40 8.34 30.76
CA SER A 181 -12.64 8.47 29.99
C SER A 181 -12.83 9.87 29.40
N ALA A 182 -12.35 10.91 30.08
CA ALA A 182 -12.35 12.27 29.56
C ALA A 182 -11.37 12.49 28.38
N MET A 183 -10.32 11.67 28.30
CA MET A 183 -9.32 11.72 27.21
C MET A 183 -9.77 10.97 25.95
N THR A 184 -10.80 10.11 26.03
CA THR A 184 -11.26 9.27 24.91
C THR A 184 -12.56 9.75 24.24
N GLY A 185 -13.03 10.97 24.56
CA GLY A 185 -14.27 11.54 24.04
C GLY A 185 -14.20 11.97 22.55
N ARG A 186 -15.37 12.20 21.93
CA ARG A 186 -15.51 12.64 20.51
C ARG A 186 -14.63 13.84 20.16
N ARG A 187 -14.51 14.81 21.08
CA ARG A 187 -13.67 16.00 20.90
C ARG A 187 -12.18 15.65 20.70
N MET A 188 -11.69 14.66 21.43
CA MET A 188 -10.32 14.20 21.31
C MET A 188 -10.10 13.42 19.99
N ALA A 189 -11.06 12.57 19.63
CA ALA A 189 -11.03 11.85 18.35
C ALA A 189 -10.99 12.80 17.14
N ASP A 190 -11.75 13.92 17.18
CA ASP A 190 -11.73 14.92 16.13
C ASP A 190 -10.37 15.64 16.03
N LYS A 191 -9.74 15.96 17.16
CA LYS A 191 -8.39 16.57 17.16
C LYS A 191 -7.32 15.60 16.67
N MET A 192 -7.40 14.35 17.08
CA MET A 192 -6.50 13.30 16.59
C MET A 192 -6.61 13.11 15.09
N ARG A 193 -7.83 13.15 14.54
CA ARG A 193 -8.06 13.10 13.09
C ARG A 193 -7.44 14.31 12.37
N GLN A 194 -7.62 15.52 12.89
CA GLN A 194 -7.04 16.74 12.31
C GLN A 194 -5.50 16.70 12.36
N TYR A 195 -4.94 16.24 13.47
CA TYR A 195 -3.50 15.99 13.60
C TYR A 195 -3.00 14.97 12.56
N GLY A 196 -3.71 13.84 12.39
CA GLY A 196 -3.37 12.81 11.40
C GLY A 196 -3.42 13.34 9.96
N ASN A 197 -4.45 14.12 9.62
CA ASN A 197 -4.59 14.74 8.29
C ASN A 197 -3.46 15.75 8.01
N ALA A 198 -3.09 16.57 9.00
CA ALA A 198 -1.99 17.52 8.85
C ALA A 198 -0.64 16.81 8.69
N LEU A 199 -0.40 15.71 9.41
CA LEU A 199 0.78 14.87 9.27
C LEU A 199 0.86 14.22 7.88
N GLU A 200 -0.26 13.72 7.35
CA GLU A 200 -0.34 13.15 6.00
C GLU A 200 -0.06 14.21 4.94
N SER A 201 -0.66 15.40 5.05
CA SER A 201 -0.42 16.52 4.14
C SER A 201 1.05 16.93 4.13
N MET A 202 1.65 17.08 5.30
CA MET A 202 3.07 17.41 5.43
C MET A 202 3.98 16.32 4.83
N SER A 203 3.66 15.04 5.04
CA SER A 203 4.41 13.91 4.50
C SER A 203 4.35 13.86 2.97
N ASN A 204 3.19 14.13 2.38
CA ASN A 204 3.01 14.17 0.93
C ASN A 204 3.83 15.31 0.30
N GLU A 205 3.77 16.52 0.88
CA GLU A 205 4.57 17.65 0.40
C GLU A 205 6.08 17.46 0.62
N ALA A 206 6.48 16.74 1.67
CA ALA A 206 7.89 16.36 1.88
C ALA A 206 8.41 15.46 0.74
N VAL A 207 7.61 14.49 0.28
CA VAL A 207 7.96 13.64 -0.87
C VAL A 207 8.11 14.47 -2.14
N GLU A 208 7.20 15.40 -2.40
CA GLU A 208 7.29 16.31 -3.55
C GLU A 208 8.52 17.23 -3.46
N TYR A 209 8.83 17.75 -2.26
CA TYR A 209 10.03 18.53 -2.03
C TYR A 209 11.30 17.73 -2.33
N VAL A 210 11.40 16.48 -1.83
CA VAL A 210 12.56 15.60 -2.08
C VAL A 210 12.74 15.31 -3.56
N ARG A 211 11.64 15.08 -4.30
CA ARG A 211 11.67 14.91 -5.76
C ARG A 211 12.15 16.19 -6.48
N GLY A 212 11.79 17.35 -5.94
CA GLY A 212 12.18 18.66 -6.47
C GLY A 212 13.56 19.15 -6.05
N ILE A 213 14.30 18.44 -5.16
CA ILE A 213 15.62 18.87 -4.67
C ILE A 213 16.63 19.23 -5.81
N PRO A 214 16.73 18.47 -6.91
CA PRO A 214 17.62 18.84 -8.02
C PRO A 214 17.29 20.25 -8.56
N VAL A 215 16.01 20.55 -8.75
CA VAL A 215 15.54 21.86 -9.22
C VAL A 215 15.86 22.95 -8.18
N VAL A 216 15.52 22.70 -6.91
CA VAL A 216 15.79 23.62 -5.80
C VAL A 216 17.27 23.99 -5.72
N LYS A 217 18.17 22.98 -5.83
CA LYS A 217 19.63 23.18 -5.80
C LYS A 217 20.14 23.94 -7.03
N THR A 218 19.63 23.60 -8.22
CA THR A 218 20.06 24.23 -9.48
C THR A 218 19.74 25.73 -9.51
N PHE A 219 18.59 26.11 -8.94
CA PHE A 219 18.15 27.50 -8.91
C PHE A 219 18.48 28.24 -7.59
N GLY A 220 19.32 27.67 -6.73
CA GLY A 220 19.78 28.29 -5.48
C GLY A 220 18.69 28.59 -4.47
N GLN A 221 17.56 27.86 -4.54
CA GLN A 221 16.43 28.04 -3.65
C GLN A 221 16.63 27.34 -2.30
N SER A 222 15.98 27.81 -1.25
CA SER A 222 15.99 27.19 0.08
C SER A 222 14.66 26.49 0.39
N VAL A 223 14.61 25.70 1.47
CA VAL A 223 13.37 25.09 1.99
C VAL A 223 12.26 26.12 2.17
N PHE A 224 12.61 27.33 2.63
CA PHE A 224 11.66 28.43 2.83
C PHE A 224 11.10 29.01 1.54
N SER A 225 11.79 28.82 0.41
CA SER A 225 11.29 29.21 -0.91
C SER A 225 10.17 28.27 -1.39
N PHE A 226 10.07 27.07 -0.83
CA PHE A 226 9.01 26.10 -1.11
C PHE A 226 7.81 26.37 -0.19
N LYS A 227 7.12 27.49 -0.46
CA LYS A 227 6.05 28.05 0.38
C LYS A 227 4.98 27.01 0.78
N LYS A 228 4.65 26.10 -0.12
CA LYS A 228 3.62 25.07 0.11
C LYS A 228 4.05 24.07 1.18
N PHE A 229 5.27 23.56 1.12
CA PHE A 229 5.81 22.64 2.14
C PHE A 229 5.94 23.34 3.50
N LYS A 230 6.42 24.60 3.52
CA LYS A 230 6.48 25.38 4.76
C LYS A 230 5.10 25.57 5.39
N ALA A 231 4.07 25.85 4.59
CA ALA A 231 2.69 26.00 5.07
C ALA A 231 2.15 24.70 5.70
N THR A 232 2.45 23.52 5.12
CA THR A 232 2.03 22.23 5.71
C THR A 232 2.78 21.91 7.01
N ILE A 233 4.05 22.31 7.15
CA ILE A 233 4.79 22.22 8.42
C ILE A 233 4.13 23.10 9.48
N ASP A 234 3.79 24.33 9.17
CA ASP A 234 3.17 25.28 10.11
C ASP A 234 1.76 24.78 10.52
N GLU A 235 1.01 24.20 9.60
CA GLU A 235 -0.29 23.61 9.89
C GLU A 235 -0.15 22.37 10.79
N TYR A 236 0.81 21.49 10.51
CA TYR A 236 1.12 20.33 11.36
C TYR A 236 1.52 20.78 12.77
N GLU A 237 2.44 21.75 12.90
CA GLU A 237 2.83 22.33 14.19
C GLU A 237 1.63 22.85 14.98
N LYS A 238 0.73 23.59 14.33
CA LYS A 238 -0.51 24.10 14.95
C LYS A 238 -1.35 22.98 15.55
N TRP A 239 -1.55 21.88 14.80
CA TRP A 239 -2.37 20.77 15.27
C TRP A 239 -1.66 19.92 16.34
N VAL A 240 -0.34 19.71 16.24
CA VAL A 240 0.47 19.10 17.30
C VAL A 240 0.34 19.86 18.59
N ILE A 241 0.54 21.18 18.56
CA ILE A 241 0.45 22.03 19.73
C ILE A 241 -0.98 22.01 20.32
N ALA A 242 -2.00 22.09 19.46
CA ALA A 242 -3.40 22.06 19.89
C ALA A 242 -3.76 20.73 20.57
N TYR A 243 -3.34 19.60 20.00
CA TYR A 243 -3.54 18.26 20.54
C TYR A 243 -2.79 18.08 21.88
N THR A 244 -1.52 18.43 21.91
CA THR A 244 -0.68 18.32 23.11
C THR A 244 -1.19 19.20 24.27
N LYS A 245 -1.62 20.43 23.98
CA LYS A 245 -2.20 21.32 24.99
C LYS A 245 -3.48 20.76 25.60
N GLU A 246 -4.34 20.15 24.80
CA GLU A 246 -5.59 19.54 25.28
C GLU A 246 -5.33 18.33 26.17
N LEU A 247 -4.35 17.47 25.79
CA LEU A 247 -3.99 16.27 26.55
C LEU A 247 -3.17 16.55 27.81
N ARG A 248 -2.46 17.67 27.87
CA ARG A 248 -1.48 17.95 28.91
C ARG A 248 -2.05 17.80 30.32
N MET A 249 -3.14 18.48 30.63
CA MET A 249 -3.73 18.45 31.99
C MET A 249 -4.36 17.09 32.32
N PRO A 250 -5.22 16.49 31.46
CA PRO A 250 -5.71 15.14 31.72
C PRO A 250 -4.60 14.11 31.91
N MET A 251 -3.55 14.15 31.08
CA MET A 251 -2.42 13.20 31.17
C MET A 251 -1.61 13.37 32.44
N MET A 252 -1.36 14.61 32.88
CA MET A 252 -0.71 14.90 34.17
C MET A 252 -1.55 14.38 35.33
N LEU A 253 -2.86 14.65 35.33
CA LEU A 253 -3.78 14.18 36.37
C LEU A 253 -3.89 12.66 36.41
N TYR A 254 -3.98 12.03 35.23
CA TYR A 254 -3.97 10.57 35.08
C TYR A 254 -2.69 9.97 35.65
N THR A 255 -1.53 10.49 35.26
CA THR A 255 -0.22 10.02 35.76
C THR A 255 -0.09 10.23 37.26
N ALA A 256 -0.56 11.35 37.77
CA ALA A 256 -0.58 11.61 39.23
C ALA A 256 -1.51 10.64 39.97
N ALA A 257 -2.71 10.35 39.40
CA ALA A 257 -3.66 9.41 40.01
C ALA A 257 -3.10 8.00 40.08
N ILE A 258 -2.59 7.44 38.95
CA ILE A 258 -2.09 6.05 38.94
C ILE A 258 -0.83 5.84 39.80
N ASN A 259 0.04 6.85 39.90
CA ASN A 259 1.19 6.81 40.80
C ASN A 259 0.83 7.22 42.24
N GLY A 260 -0.34 7.80 42.43
CA GLY A 260 -0.87 8.17 43.74
C GLY A 260 -1.23 6.98 44.63
N VAL A 261 -1.34 5.75 44.08
CA VAL A 261 -1.63 4.52 44.85
C VAL A 261 -0.69 4.41 46.07
N PHE A 262 0.59 4.66 45.85
CA PHE A 262 1.60 4.65 46.91
C PHE A 262 1.31 5.64 48.05
N ALA A 263 0.93 6.88 47.69
CA ALA A 263 0.60 7.91 48.68
C ALA A 263 -0.66 7.55 49.49
N PHE A 264 -1.69 7.00 48.86
CA PHE A 264 -2.90 6.53 49.52
C PHE A 264 -2.61 5.38 50.47
N LEU A 265 -1.73 4.44 50.10
CA LEU A 265 -1.32 3.35 50.97
C LEU A 265 -0.55 3.84 52.22
N ILE A 266 0.35 4.83 52.08
CA ILE A 266 1.05 5.45 53.20
C ILE A 266 0.07 6.15 54.15
N VAL A 267 -0.83 7.00 53.59
CA VAL A 267 -1.83 7.71 54.42
C VAL A 267 -2.75 6.70 55.12
N GLY A 268 -3.22 5.67 54.41
CA GLY A 268 -4.01 4.61 55.01
C GLY A 268 -3.23 3.82 56.08
N GLY A 269 -1.97 3.50 55.79
CA GLY A 269 -1.08 2.90 56.77
C GLY A 269 -0.98 3.70 58.07
N LEU A 270 -0.75 5.00 57.98
CA LEU A 270 -0.70 5.91 59.14
C LEU A 270 -2.04 5.98 59.89
N LEU A 271 -3.16 6.01 59.18
CA LEU A 271 -4.49 6.06 59.80
C LEU A 271 -4.84 4.75 60.51
N PHE A 272 -4.59 3.61 59.91
CA PHE A 272 -4.94 2.29 60.46
C PHE A 272 -4.00 1.88 61.60
N THR A 273 -2.78 2.42 61.66
CA THR A 273 -1.82 2.12 62.71
C THR A 273 -1.90 3.05 63.93
N ARG A 274 -2.79 4.06 63.91
CA ARG A 274 -2.95 5.05 64.99
C ARG A 274 -3.20 4.42 66.37
N ASN A 275 -3.89 3.27 66.44
CA ASN A 275 -4.25 2.58 67.70
C ASN A 275 -3.37 1.35 67.96
N GLY A 276 -2.25 1.20 67.27
CA GLY A 276 -1.33 0.09 67.34
C GLY A 276 -1.04 -0.56 66.00
N VAL A 277 0.10 -1.24 65.88
CA VAL A 277 0.57 -1.91 64.68
C VAL A 277 0.61 -3.41 64.94
N THR A 278 -0.07 -4.21 64.12
CA THR A 278 0.10 -5.66 64.10
C THR A 278 1.14 -6.05 63.04
N SER A 279 1.92 -7.12 63.32
CA SER A 279 2.91 -7.63 62.35
C SER A 279 2.26 -8.00 60.99
N GLU A 280 1.04 -8.56 61.04
CA GLU A 280 0.28 -8.91 59.86
C GLU A 280 -0.09 -7.69 59.02
N PHE A 281 -0.56 -6.60 59.62
CA PHE A 281 -0.88 -5.37 58.90
C PHE A 281 0.38 -4.74 58.26
N LEU A 282 1.50 -4.74 59.00
CA LEU A 282 2.76 -4.23 58.46
C LEU A 282 3.23 -5.05 57.25
N LEU A 283 3.13 -6.36 57.33
CA LEU A 283 3.43 -7.27 56.23
C LEU A 283 2.58 -6.98 55.00
N ASN A 284 1.26 -6.88 55.19
CA ASN A 284 0.34 -6.59 54.09
C ASN A 284 0.63 -5.20 53.50
N LEU A 285 0.90 -4.19 54.31
CA LEU A 285 1.27 -2.85 53.82
C LEU A 285 2.55 -2.88 52.96
N LEU A 286 3.59 -3.60 53.41
CA LEU A 286 4.82 -3.79 52.64
C LEU A 286 4.55 -4.50 51.28
N PHE A 287 3.72 -5.55 51.32
CA PHE A 287 3.31 -6.26 50.13
C PHE A 287 2.61 -5.35 49.13
N TYR A 288 1.66 -4.51 49.58
CA TYR A 288 0.95 -3.56 48.70
C TYR A 288 1.88 -2.51 48.10
N ILE A 289 2.88 -2.05 48.87
CA ILE A 289 3.91 -1.15 48.35
C ILE A 289 4.69 -1.81 47.19
N ILE A 290 5.07 -3.08 47.35
CA ILE A 290 5.83 -3.85 46.37
C ILE A 290 5.01 -4.10 45.09
N ILE A 291 3.69 -4.35 45.22
CA ILE A 291 2.84 -4.64 44.04
C ILE A 291 2.33 -3.37 43.33
N THR A 292 2.44 -2.19 43.93
CA THR A 292 1.97 -0.91 43.37
C THR A 292 2.51 -0.63 41.96
N PRO A 293 3.80 -0.86 41.61
CA PRO A 293 4.28 -0.66 40.23
C PRO A 293 3.55 -1.50 39.21
N VAL A 294 3.12 -2.73 39.57
CA VAL A 294 2.37 -3.60 38.64
C VAL A 294 1.00 -3.00 38.34
N ILE A 295 0.34 -2.38 39.35
CA ILE A 295 -0.94 -1.67 39.14
C ILE A 295 -0.75 -0.51 38.15
N SER A 296 0.26 0.34 38.38
CA SER A 296 0.55 1.49 37.53
C SER A 296 0.89 1.10 36.07
N LEU A 297 1.73 0.08 35.88
CA LEU A 297 2.10 -0.44 34.56
C LEU A 297 0.89 -1.03 33.82
N THR A 298 0.02 -1.78 34.54
CA THR A 298 -1.17 -2.38 33.97
C THR A 298 -2.14 -1.32 33.44
N LEU A 299 -2.39 -0.27 34.23
CA LEU A 299 -3.26 0.84 33.83
C LEU A 299 -2.70 1.60 32.62
N THR A 300 -1.39 1.82 32.62
CA THR A 300 -0.71 2.46 31.48
C THR A 300 -0.87 1.62 30.19
N ARG A 301 -0.71 0.30 30.25
CA ARG A 301 -0.93 -0.60 29.12
C ARG A 301 -2.37 -0.52 28.59
N ILE A 302 -3.37 -0.54 29.49
CA ILE A 302 -4.78 -0.43 29.12
C ILE A 302 -5.07 0.90 28.38
N MET A 303 -4.46 2.00 28.82
CA MET A 303 -4.61 3.31 28.18
C MET A 303 -4.17 3.31 26.70
N TYR A 304 -3.03 2.70 26.40
CA TYR A 304 -2.50 2.66 25.01
C TYR A 304 -3.21 1.65 24.09
N MET A 305 -4.00 0.72 24.63
CA MET A 305 -4.68 -0.31 23.80
C MET A 305 -5.68 0.26 22.80
N SER A 306 -6.43 1.29 23.19
CA SER A 306 -7.43 1.91 22.30
C SER A 306 -6.81 2.64 21.09
N GLU A 307 -5.61 3.17 21.23
CA GLU A 307 -4.88 3.82 20.14
C GLU A 307 -4.47 2.82 19.06
N ASN A 308 -4.00 1.65 19.48
CA ASN A 308 -3.62 0.57 18.56
C ASN A 308 -4.78 0.02 17.73
N GLU A 309 -5.98 -0.06 18.29
CA GLU A 309 -7.19 -0.51 17.56
C GLU A 309 -7.57 0.47 16.44
N LEU A 310 -7.39 1.77 16.64
CA LEU A 310 -7.64 2.78 15.61
C LEU A 310 -6.68 2.67 14.41
N VAL A 311 -5.41 2.36 14.67
CA VAL A 311 -4.39 2.18 13.61
C VAL A 311 -4.75 1.02 12.69
N VAL A 312 -5.22 -0.10 13.26
CA VAL A 312 -5.62 -1.27 12.47
C VAL A 312 -6.91 -0.99 11.69
N ALA A 313 -7.88 -0.33 12.30
CA ALA A 313 -9.13 0.04 11.62
C ALA A 313 -8.86 0.94 10.39
N ASP A 314 -7.95 1.92 10.50
CA ASP A 314 -7.51 2.76 9.37
C ASP A 314 -6.78 1.92 8.30
N ALA A 315 -5.89 1.02 8.72
CA ALA A 315 -5.17 0.14 7.80
C ALA A 315 -6.13 -0.77 7.00
N LEU A 316 -7.13 -1.35 7.66
CA LEU A 316 -8.16 -2.17 7.00
C LEU A 316 -9.06 -1.34 6.09
N ALA A 317 -9.44 -0.12 6.48
CA ALA A 317 -10.21 0.78 5.62
C ALA A 317 -9.45 1.13 4.33
N ARG A 318 -8.11 1.24 4.39
CA ARG A 318 -7.27 1.41 3.19
C ARG A 318 -7.25 0.15 2.30
N VAL A 319 -7.18 -1.03 2.90
CA VAL A 319 -7.32 -2.31 2.16
C VAL A 319 -8.67 -2.39 1.47
N ASP A 320 -9.75 -2.02 2.19
CA ASP A 320 -11.11 -2.00 1.64
C ASP A 320 -11.24 -1.07 0.45
N SER A 321 -10.57 0.08 0.46
CA SER A 321 -10.58 0.99 -0.69
C SER A 321 -10.07 0.37 -2.01
N VAL A 322 -9.35 -0.74 -1.92
CA VAL A 322 -8.94 -1.53 -3.09
C VAL A 322 -9.91 -2.69 -3.33
N LEU A 323 -10.26 -3.45 -2.29
CA LEU A 323 -11.11 -4.63 -2.42
C LEU A 323 -12.57 -4.31 -2.76
N ASP A 324 -13.05 -3.12 -2.39
CA ASP A 324 -14.39 -2.64 -2.75
C ASP A 324 -14.47 -2.05 -4.17
N ALA A 325 -13.32 -1.89 -4.86
CA ALA A 325 -13.30 -1.41 -6.23
C ALA A 325 -13.89 -2.49 -7.16
N GLU A 326 -14.77 -2.05 -8.06
CA GLU A 326 -15.46 -2.99 -8.95
C GLU A 326 -14.50 -3.55 -10.02
N PRO A 327 -14.40 -4.88 -10.17
CA PRO A 327 -13.67 -5.51 -11.26
C PRO A 327 -14.27 -5.12 -12.61
N VAL A 328 -13.49 -5.29 -13.68
CA VAL A 328 -14.03 -5.16 -15.04
C VAL A 328 -15.17 -6.17 -15.19
N PRO A 329 -16.43 -5.74 -15.46
CA PRO A 329 -17.54 -6.65 -15.57
C PRO A 329 -17.33 -7.62 -16.74
N GLU A 330 -17.53 -8.90 -16.50
CA GLU A 330 -17.56 -9.92 -17.54
C GLU A 330 -18.98 -10.17 -17.98
N ASN A 331 -19.18 -10.39 -19.29
CA ASN A 331 -20.50 -10.66 -19.83
C ASN A 331 -20.80 -12.15 -19.75
N ASP A 332 -21.98 -12.53 -19.25
CA ASP A 332 -22.46 -13.93 -19.19
C ASP A 332 -22.64 -14.56 -20.60
N HIS A 333 -22.73 -13.72 -21.65
CA HIS A 333 -22.87 -14.13 -23.06
C HIS A 333 -21.69 -13.60 -23.89
N PRO A 334 -20.49 -14.20 -23.79
CA PRO A 334 -19.30 -13.71 -24.48
C PRO A 334 -19.48 -13.74 -26.01
N ARG A 335 -18.92 -12.73 -26.66
CA ARG A 335 -18.82 -12.62 -28.11
C ARG A 335 -17.35 -12.66 -28.52
N HIS A 336 -17.08 -13.32 -29.62
CA HIS A 336 -15.73 -13.51 -30.13
C HIS A 336 -15.45 -12.58 -31.33
N PRO A 337 -14.27 -11.97 -31.42
CA PRO A 337 -13.85 -11.22 -32.59
C PRO A 337 -13.83 -12.12 -33.84
N LYS A 338 -14.41 -11.63 -34.95
CA LYS A 338 -14.43 -12.39 -36.21
C LYS A 338 -13.21 -12.10 -37.09
N ASP A 339 -12.65 -10.90 -36.96
CA ASP A 339 -11.50 -10.42 -37.70
C ASP A 339 -10.71 -9.39 -36.90
N ALA A 340 -9.71 -8.76 -37.49
CA ALA A 340 -8.89 -7.74 -36.86
C ALA A 340 -9.40 -6.29 -37.13
N SER A 341 -10.69 -6.09 -37.40
CA SER A 341 -11.24 -4.75 -37.55
C SER A 341 -11.43 -4.05 -36.21
N VAL A 342 -11.31 -2.72 -36.21
CA VAL A 342 -11.61 -1.90 -35.02
C VAL A 342 -12.60 -0.82 -35.40
N SER A 343 -13.66 -0.63 -34.60
CA SER A 343 -14.62 0.45 -34.85
C SER A 343 -15.10 1.10 -33.56
N LEU A 344 -15.14 2.41 -33.55
CA LEU A 344 -15.72 3.25 -32.51
C LEU A 344 -16.99 3.90 -33.08
N LYS A 345 -18.05 3.94 -32.29
CA LYS A 345 -19.32 4.55 -32.67
C LYS A 345 -19.83 5.44 -31.58
N ASP A 346 -19.86 6.74 -31.79
CA ASP A 346 -20.36 7.78 -30.90
C ASP A 346 -19.81 7.66 -29.49
N VAL A 347 -18.48 7.51 -29.37
CA VAL A 347 -17.80 7.22 -28.10
C VAL A 347 -17.62 8.49 -27.29
N HIS A 348 -18.11 8.46 -26.05
CA HIS A 348 -17.88 9.46 -25.03
C HIS A 348 -17.12 8.86 -23.83
N PHE A 349 -16.13 9.60 -23.31
CA PHE A 349 -15.34 9.14 -22.17
C PHE A 349 -14.81 10.28 -21.31
N SER A 350 -14.86 10.07 -19.99
CA SER A 350 -14.31 10.94 -18.95
C SER A 350 -13.59 10.10 -17.89
N TYR A 351 -12.44 10.57 -17.41
CA TYR A 351 -11.70 9.92 -16.29
C TYR A 351 -12.31 10.20 -14.92
N ASP A 352 -12.95 11.35 -14.76
CA ASP A 352 -13.50 11.83 -13.47
C ASP A 352 -15.03 11.85 -13.42
N GLY A 353 -15.67 11.44 -14.52
CA GLY A 353 -17.13 11.49 -14.70
C GLY A 353 -17.70 12.92 -14.82
N LYS A 354 -16.84 13.95 -14.90
CA LYS A 354 -17.27 15.36 -14.95
C LYS A 354 -16.87 16.06 -16.25
N THR A 355 -15.65 15.76 -16.73
CA THR A 355 -15.09 16.43 -17.92
C THR A 355 -14.85 15.41 -19.00
N ASP A 356 -15.58 15.51 -20.11
CA ASP A 356 -15.41 14.64 -21.25
C ASP A 356 -14.07 14.87 -21.94
N VAL A 357 -13.25 13.80 -21.97
CA VAL A 357 -11.98 13.74 -22.69
C VAL A 357 -12.18 13.29 -24.13
N ILE A 358 -13.15 12.41 -24.38
CA ILE A 358 -13.60 11.98 -25.71
C ILE A 358 -15.06 12.36 -25.88
N LYS A 359 -15.39 13.01 -27.02
CA LYS A 359 -16.68 13.68 -27.25
C LYS A 359 -17.30 13.23 -28.57
N GLY A 360 -17.95 12.07 -28.59
CA GLY A 360 -18.69 11.56 -29.74
C GLY A 360 -17.79 11.10 -30.90
N VAL A 361 -16.69 10.41 -30.62
CA VAL A 361 -15.76 9.91 -31.63
C VAL A 361 -16.33 8.70 -32.35
N SER A 362 -16.33 8.75 -33.68
CA SER A 362 -16.68 7.62 -34.55
C SER A 362 -15.60 7.41 -35.62
N LEU A 363 -15.11 6.16 -35.74
CA LEU A 363 -14.13 5.76 -36.75
C LEU A 363 -14.24 4.26 -37.06
N LYS A 364 -13.67 3.85 -38.19
CA LYS A 364 -13.59 2.44 -38.57
C LYS A 364 -12.23 2.14 -39.22
N ILE A 365 -11.60 1.06 -38.77
CA ILE A 365 -10.31 0.55 -39.24
C ILE A 365 -10.54 -0.85 -39.78
N GLN A 366 -10.16 -1.07 -41.03
CA GLN A 366 -10.29 -2.37 -41.68
C GLN A 366 -9.16 -3.31 -41.27
N PRO A 367 -9.36 -4.64 -41.36
CA PRO A 367 -8.27 -5.61 -41.15
C PRO A 367 -7.07 -5.31 -42.05
N GLY A 368 -5.86 -5.29 -41.45
CA GLY A 368 -4.61 -5.02 -42.18
C GLY A 368 -4.34 -3.55 -42.50
N GLN A 369 -5.21 -2.63 -42.12
CA GLN A 369 -5.05 -1.19 -42.33
C GLN A 369 -4.13 -0.57 -41.28
N MET A 370 -3.25 0.34 -41.69
CA MET A 370 -2.43 1.17 -40.83
C MET A 370 -3.06 2.55 -40.66
N VAL A 371 -3.43 2.89 -39.43
CA VAL A 371 -4.07 4.16 -39.08
C VAL A 371 -3.22 4.93 -38.07
N ALA A 372 -3.13 6.24 -38.25
CA ALA A 372 -2.41 7.12 -37.36
C ALA A 372 -3.33 8.15 -36.66
N PHE A 373 -3.19 8.32 -35.36
CA PHE A 373 -3.74 9.44 -34.60
C PHE A 373 -2.70 10.54 -34.45
N VAL A 374 -3.00 11.74 -34.92
CA VAL A 374 -2.16 12.94 -34.81
C VAL A 374 -2.95 14.08 -34.16
N GLY A 375 -2.28 15.12 -33.72
CA GLY A 375 -2.91 16.30 -33.14
C GLY A 375 -2.20 16.80 -31.87
N PRO A 376 -2.68 17.90 -31.29
CA PRO A 376 -2.05 18.51 -30.10
C PRO A 376 -1.95 17.55 -28.91
N SER A 377 -0.97 17.81 -28.01
CA SER A 377 -0.89 17.09 -26.73
C SER A 377 -2.15 17.33 -25.90
N GLY A 378 -2.66 16.29 -25.24
CA GLY A 378 -3.91 16.37 -24.49
C GLY A 378 -5.19 16.24 -25.32
N GLY A 379 -5.10 16.09 -26.66
CA GLY A 379 -6.26 15.98 -27.56
C GLY A 379 -7.10 14.69 -27.42
N GLY A 380 -6.66 13.68 -26.63
CA GLY A 380 -7.41 12.43 -26.42
C GLY A 380 -6.86 11.20 -27.17
N LYS A 381 -5.73 11.30 -27.89
CA LYS A 381 -5.16 10.22 -28.72
C LYS A 381 -4.86 8.94 -27.92
N SER A 382 -4.10 9.02 -26.83
CA SER A 382 -3.77 7.86 -25.98
C SER A 382 -5.01 7.30 -25.29
N THR A 383 -5.98 8.17 -24.96
CA THR A 383 -7.27 7.74 -24.40
C THR A 383 -8.04 6.85 -25.38
N LEU A 384 -8.08 7.20 -26.67
CA LEU A 384 -8.73 6.36 -27.70
C LEU A 384 -8.07 4.97 -27.80
N ALA A 385 -6.74 4.90 -27.79
CA ALA A 385 -6.03 3.62 -27.79
C ALA A 385 -6.32 2.78 -26.52
N ASN A 386 -6.36 3.42 -25.36
CA ASN A 386 -6.69 2.77 -24.09
C ASN A 386 -8.12 2.21 -24.08
N LEU A 387 -9.07 2.89 -24.72
CA LEU A 387 -10.46 2.42 -24.87
C LEU A 387 -10.56 1.19 -25.80
N VAL A 388 -9.75 1.11 -26.85
CA VAL A 388 -9.69 -0.08 -27.72
C VAL A 388 -9.19 -1.31 -26.95
N CYS A 389 -8.22 -1.13 -26.05
CA CYS A 389 -7.74 -2.19 -25.14
C CYS A 389 -8.67 -2.49 -23.96
N ARG A 390 -9.77 -1.75 -23.83
CA ARG A 390 -10.65 -1.84 -22.65
C ARG A 390 -9.90 -1.64 -21.32
N PHE A 391 -8.90 -0.73 -21.29
CA PHE A 391 -8.30 -0.28 -20.04
C PHE A 391 -9.26 0.57 -19.23
N PHE A 392 -10.27 1.11 -19.89
CA PHE A 392 -11.42 1.82 -19.35
C PHE A 392 -12.66 1.45 -20.16
N ASP A 393 -13.82 1.40 -19.53
CA ASP A 393 -15.09 1.29 -20.22
C ASP A 393 -15.65 2.67 -20.60
N VAL A 394 -16.30 2.78 -21.78
CA VAL A 394 -16.89 4.02 -22.27
C VAL A 394 -18.16 4.37 -21.51
N GLN A 395 -18.43 5.67 -21.27
CA GLN A 395 -19.68 6.12 -20.67
C GLN A 395 -20.86 6.01 -21.64
N SER A 396 -20.64 6.30 -22.91
CA SER A 396 -21.66 6.09 -23.96
C SER A 396 -21.01 5.71 -25.28
N GLY A 397 -21.79 5.18 -26.21
CA GLY A 397 -21.30 4.65 -27.47
C GLY A 397 -20.80 3.21 -27.36
N SER A 398 -20.06 2.77 -28.38
CA SER A 398 -19.49 1.42 -28.40
C SER A 398 -18.12 1.40 -29.06
N VAL A 399 -17.22 0.56 -28.51
CA VAL A 399 -15.93 0.20 -29.09
C VAL A 399 -15.99 -1.26 -29.48
N ARG A 400 -15.66 -1.61 -30.71
CA ARG A 400 -15.76 -2.97 -31.23
C ARG A 400 -14.47 -3.44 -31.86
N VAL A 401 -14.13 -4.70 -31.60
CA VAL A 401 -13.01 -5.42 -32.16
C VAL A 401 -13.56 -6.67 -32.87
N GLY A 402 -13.26 -6.83 -34.17
CA GLY A 402 -13.80 -7.94 -34.94
C GLY A 402 -15.33 -7.97 -34.99
N GLY A 403 -16.00 -6.80 -34.91
CA GLY A 403 -17.45 -6.66 -34.87
C GLY A 403 -18.09 -6.90 -33.49
N ALA A 404 -17.40 -7.46 -32.52
CA ALA A 404 -17.87 -7.64 -31.12
C ALA A 404 -17.54 -6.40 -30.29
N ASP A 405 -18.47 -6.00 -29.40
CA ASP A 405 -18.17 -4.93 -28.43
C ASP A 405 -17.09 -5.41 -27.45
N VAL A 406 -16.10 -4.58 -27.14
CA VAL A 406 -14.99 -4.95 -26.25
C VAL A 406 -15.47 -5.36 -24.86
N ARG A 407 -16.66 -4.91 -24.43
CA ARG A 407 -17.29 -5.28 -23.15
C ARG A 407 -17.85 -6.70 -23.16
N ASP A 408 -18.15 -7.25 -24.35
CA ASP A 408 -18.69 -8.59 -24.54
C ASP A 408 -17.57 -9.63 -24.80
N ILE A 409 -16.34 -9.19 -25.08
CA ILE A 409 -15.21 -10.09 -25.37
C ILE A 409 -14.56 -10.51 -24.04
N PRO A 410 -14.28 -11.82 -23.82
CA PRO A 410 -13.49 -12.27 -22.68
C PRO A 410 -12.15 -11.54 -22.59
N LYS A 411 -11.75 -11.10 -21.38
CA LYS A 411 -10.56 -10.26 -21.18
C LYS A 411 -9.29 -10.89 -21.76
N GLU A 412 -9.11 -12.19 -21.55
CA GLU A 412 -7.94 -12.93 -22.04
C GLU A 412 -7.90 -12.93 -23.58
N GLU A 413 -9.02 -13.19 -24.24
CA GLU A 413 -9.13 -13.21 -25.69
C GLU A 413 -8.91 -11.81 -26.30
N LEU A 414 -9.46 -10.75 -25.67
CA LEU A 414 -9.20 -9.37 -26.09
C LEU A 414 -7.71 -9.05 -25.97
N MET A 415 -7.08 -9.45 -24.86
CA MET A 415 -5.64 -9.25 -24.69
C MET A 415 -4.82 -10.08 -25.68
N ASP A 416 -5.23 -11.28 -26.06
CA ASP A 416 -4.55 -12.08 -27.07
C ASP A 416 -4.69 -11.49 -28.48
N THR A 417 -5.82 -10.83 -28.75
CA THR A 417 -6.10 -10.19 -30.06
C THR A 417 -5.33 -8.88 -30.26
N ILE A 418 -4.91 -8.20 -29.18
CA ILE A 418 -4.27 -6.89 -29.23
C ILE A 418 -2.87 -6.94 -28.61
N SER A 419 -1.85 -6.42 -29.30
CA SER A 419 -0.55 -6.09 -28.75
C SER A 419 -0.42 -4.59 -28.56
N PHE A 420 0.01 -4.14 -27.39
CA PHE A 420 0.25 -2.74 -27.07
C PHE A 420 1.75 -2.50 -26.81
N VAL A 421 2.34 -1.54 -27.51
CA VAL A 421 3.69 -1.03 -27.23
C VAL A 421 3.54 0.38 -26.68
N PHE A 422 3.76 0.51 -25.37
CA PHE A 422 3.63 1.78 -24.65
C PHE A 422 4.78 2.74 -24.93
N GLN A 423 4.52 4.03 -24.81
CA GLN A 423 5.52 5.11 -24.89
C GLN A 423 6.68 4.87 -23.91
N ASN A 424 6.36 4.57 -22.65
CA ASN A 424 7.32 4.21 -21.62
C ASN A 424 7.38 2.68 -21.48
N SER A 425 8.23 2.05 -22.29
CA SER A 425 8.42 0.60 -22.30
C SER A 425 9.11 0.13 -21.03
N ARG A 426 8.31 -0.20 -20.00
CA ARG A 426 8.85 -0.73 -18.74
C ARG A 426 9.25 -2.19 -18.89
N LEU A 427 10.48 -2.49 -18.50
CA LEU A 427 10.96 -3.85 -18.33
C LEU A 427 10.88 -4.25 -16.86
N LEU A 428 10.50 -5.51 -16.63
CA LEU A 428 10.48 -6.06 -15.27
C LEU A 428 11.90 -6.49 -14.88
N LYS A 429 12.18 -6.46 -13.57
CA LYS A 429 13.43 -7.01 -13.06
C LYS A 429 13.44 -8.52 -13.30
N GLY A 430 14.32 -8.99 -14.17
CA GLY A 430 14.45 -10.37 -14.62
C GLY A 430 15.42 -10.44 -15.80
N SER A 431 15.59 -11.59 -16.39
CA SER A 431 16.42 -11.74 -17.58
C SER A 431 15.77 -11.08 -18.81
N ILE A 432 16.57 -10.83 -19.85
CA ILE A 432 16.05 -10.41 -21.16
C ILE A 432 15.08 -11.48 -21.68
N LEU A 433 15.43 -12.76 -21.53
CA LEU A 433 14.59 -13.90 -21.86
C LEU A 433 13.21 -13.82 -21.20
N ASP A 434 13.17 -13.63 -19.87
CA ASP A 434 11.91 -13.54 -19.12
C ASP A 434 11.06 -12.36 -19.58
N ASN A 435 11.70 -11.22 -19.82
CA ASN A 435 10.99 -10.02 -20.29
C ASN A 435 10.34 -10.20 -21.67
N VAL A 436 10.99 -10.88 -22.59
CA VAL A 436 10.41 -11.16 -23.93
C VAL A 436 9.36 -12.26 -23.84
N ARG A 437 9.62 -13.30 -23.02
CA ARG A 437 8.72 -14.44 -22.80
C ARG A 437 7.37 -14.04 -22.19
N LEU A 438 7.26 -12.85 -21.56
CA LEU A 438 5.95 -12.29 -21.15
C LEU A 438 4.94 -12.20 -22.31
N GLY A 439 5.40 -12.04 -23.55
CA GLY A 439 4.52 -12.05 -24.73
C GLY A 439 3.86 -13.40 -25.01
N ARG A 440 4.56 -14.50 -24.68
CA ARG A 440 4.08 -15.89 -24.78
C ARG A 440 4.87 -16.76 -23.79
N PRO A 441 4.32 -17.04 -22.58
CA PRO A 441 5.04 -17.73 -21.49
C PRO A 441 5.61 -19.11 -21.87
N GLN A 442 4.98 -19.82 -22.79
CA GLN A 442 5.38 -21.17 -23.24
C GLN A 442 6.41 -21.15 -24.39
N ALA A 443 6.89 -19.96 -24.80
CA ALA A 443 7.85 -19.88 -25.91
C ALA A 443 9.21 -20.48 -25.54
N THR A 444 9.80 -21.18 -26.48
CA THR A 444 11.15 -21.72 -26.40
C THR A 444 12.21 -20.59 -26.48
N GLU A 445 13.43 -20.86 -26.05
CA GLU A 445 14.52 -19.89 -26.19
C GLU A 445 14.81 -19.55 -27.66
N ALA A 446 14.68 -20.52 -28.57
CA ALA A 446 14.87 -20.32 -30.00
C ALA A 446 13.83 -19.31 -30.57
N GLU A 447 12.57 -19.40 -30.14
CA GLU A 447 11.52 -18.45 -30.55
C GLU A 447 11.77 -17.05 -29.98
N VAL A 448 12.25 -16.96 -28.73
CA VAL A 448 12.63 -15.68 -28.11
C VAL A 448 13.81 -15.05 -28.86
N LEU A 449 14.84 -15.83 -29.21
CA LEU A 449 15.99 -15.35 -30.00
C LEU A 449 15.54 -14.87 -31.39
N ALA A 450 14.62 -15.59 -32.04
CA ALA A 450 14.06 -15.18 -33.33
C ALA A 450 13.31 -13.83 -33.23
N ALA A 451 12.52 -13.64 -32.17
CA ALA A 451 11.83 -12.37 -31.90
C ALA A 451 12.81 -11.23 -31.59
N LEU A 452 13.86 -11.47 -30.80
CA LEU A 452 14.93 -10.50 -30.51
C LEU A 452 15.69 -10.10 -31.79
N LYS A 453 16.00 -11.05 -32.66
CA LYS A 453 16.64 -10.79 -33.94
C LYS A 453 15.75 -9.94 -34.85
N ALA A 454 14.46 -10.27 -34.96
CA ALA A 454 13.49 -9.52 -35.74
C ALA A 454 13.31 -8.07 -35.21
N ALA A 455 13.40 -7.89 -33.89
CA ALA A 455 13.33 -6.59 -33.21
C ALA A 455 14.67 -5.83 -33.18
N GLN A 456 15.68 -6.25 -33.94
CA GLN A 456 17.01 -5.62 -34.00
C GLN A 456 17.68 -5.51 -32.61
N CYS A 457 17.57 -6.57 -31.76
CA CYS A 457 18.11 -6.58 -30.40
C CYS A 457 19.41 -7.37 -30.24
N MET A 458 19.99 -7.93 -31.31
CA MET A 458 21.17 -8.79 -31.16
C MET A 458 22.38 -8.05 -30.61
N ASP A 459 22.56 -6.78 -30.95
CA ASP A 459 23.58 -5.91 -30.39
C ASP A 459 23.43 -5.72 -28.86
N ILE A 460 22.20 -5.76 -28.34
CA ILE A 460 21.92 -5.70 -26.90
C ILE A 460 22.32 -7.03 -26.24
N VAL A 461 21.91 -8.14 -26.86
CA VAL A 461 22.19 -9.50 -26.32
C VAL A 461 23.69 -9.78 -26.31
N GLU A 462 24.41 -9.45 -27.40
CA GLU A 462 25.84 -9.68 -27.56
C GLU A 462 26.72 -8.75 -26.71
N LYS A 463 26.16 -7.63 -26.23
CA LYS A 463 26.84 -6.69 -25.33
C LYS A 463 27.18 -7.29 -23.96
N PHE A 464 26.44 -8.33 -23.55
CA PHE A 464 26.54 -8.91 -22.21
C PHE A 464 27.04 -10.35 -22.24
N PRO A 465 27.92 -10.77 -21.30
CA PRO A 465 28.46 -12.13 -21.26
C PRO A 465 27.40 -13.23 -21.10
N GLU A 466 26.30 -12.93 -20.39
CA GLU A 466 25.20 -13.89 -20.14
C GLU A 466 24.14 -13.88 -21.25
N GLY A 467 24.33 -13.05 -22.30
CA GLY A 467 23.40 -12.97 -23.43
C GLY A 467 21.96 -12.72 -23.00
N ILE A 468 21.02 -13.54 -23.46
CA ILE A 468 19.59 -13.44 -23.12
C ILE A 468 19.27 -13.69 -21.64
N HIS A 469 20.18 -14.31 -20.88
CA HIS A 469 20.01 -14.56 -19.44
C HIS A 469 20.43 -13.37 -18.58
N THR A 470 20.97 -12.32 -19.18
CA THR A 470 21.37 -11.10 -18.47
C THR A 470 20.20 -10.49 -17.73
N VAL A 471 20.36 -10.30 -16.40
CA VAL A 471 19.34 -9.72 -15.53
C VAL A 471 19.34 -8.20 -15.67
N ILE A 472 18.20 -7.63 -16.04
CA ILE A 472 17.97 -6.19 -16.23
C ILE A 472 17.01 -5.65 -15.17
N GLY A 473 17.04 -4.34 -14.91
CA GLY A 473 16.17 -3.65 -13.96
C GLY A 473 16.92 -2.99 -12.79
N THR A 474 16.23 -2.62 -11.71
CA THR A 474 16.69 -1.72 -10.62
C THR A 474 18.02 -2.08 -9.92
N LYS A 475 18.50 -3.31 -10.00
CA LYS A 475 19.82 -3.75 -9.49
C LYS A 475 20.63 -4.54 -10.52
N GLY A 476 20.12 -4.61 -11.75
CA GLY A 476 20.79 -5.26 -12.86
C GLY A 476 21.45 -4.23 -13.79
N VAL A 477 21.68 -4.67 -15.02
CA VAL A 477 22.19 -3.82 -16.08
C VAL A 477 21.13 -2.83 -16.52
N TYR A 478 21.53 -1.56 -16.69
CA TYR A 478 20.65 -0.52 -17.24
C TYR A 478 20.75 -0.48 -18.75
N LEU A 479 19.58 -0.48 -19.41
CA LEU A 479 19.44 -0.31 -20.84
C LEU A 479 19.01 1.13 -21.16
N SER A 480 19.45 1.66 -22.29
CA SER A 480 18.98 2.94 -22.84
C SER A 480 17.49 2.87 -23.18
N GLY A 481 16.82 4.00 -23.29
CA GLY A 481 15.39 4.06 -23.67
C GLY A 481 15.09 3.33 -24.98
N GLY A 482 15.95 3.49 -26.01
CA GLY A 482 15.82 2.80 -27.29
C GLY A 482 16.05 1.29 -27.20
N GLU A 483 17.00 0.84 -26.34
CA GLU A 483 17.24 -0.58 -26.07
C GLU A 483 16.02 -1.22 -25.36
N GLN A 484 15.48 -0.56 -24.33
CA GLN A 484 14.27 -1.03 -23.63
C GLN A 484 13.09 -1.15 -24.56
N GLN A 485 12.92 -0.18 -25.46
CA GLN A 485 11.85 -0.17 -26.44
C GLN A 485 11.98 -1.32 -27.45
N ARG A 486 13.17 -1.60 -27.97
CA ARG A 486 13.39 -2.74 -28.88
C ARG A 486 13.06 -4.08 -28.21
N ILE A 487 13.37 -4.25 -26.90
CA ILE A 487 12.96 -5.45 -26.14
C ILE A 487 11.42 -5.51 -26.01
N ALA A 488 10.75 -4.39 -25.78
CA ALA A 488 9.29 -4.35 -25.74
C ALA A 488 8.66 -4.70 -27.12
N ILE A 489 9.28 -4.27 -28.21
CA ILE A 489 8.92 -4.67 -29.56
C ILE A 489 9.10 -6.18 -29.75
N ALA A 490 10.23 -6.77 -29.30
CA ALA A 490 10.47 -8.21 -29.35
C ALA A 490 9.38 -8.99 -28.57
N ARG A 491 8.94 -8.47 -27.42
CA ARG A 491 7.79 -9.00 -26.67
C ARG A 491 6.50 -9.01 -27.49
N ALA A 492 6.21 -7.91 -28.18
CA ALA A 492 5.04 -7.79 -29.04
C ALA A 492 5.13 -8.70 -30.30
N MET A 493 6.35 -8.88 -30.85
CA MET A 493 6.60 -9.81 -31.95
C MET A 493 6.36 -11.27 -31.51
N LEU A 494 6.85 -11.65 -30.34
CA LEU A 494 6.67 -13.00 -29.80
C LEU A 494 5.19 -13.31 -29.55
N LYS A 495 4.42 -12.34 -29.06
CA LYS A 495 2.97 -12.44 -28.85
C LYS A 495 2.22 -12.61 -30.17
N ASN A 496 2.64 -11.92 -31.21
CA ASN A 496 2.11 -11.99 -32.57
C ASN A 496 0.59 -11.74 -32.72
N ALA A 497 0.01 -10.83 -31.93
CA ALA A 497 -1.39 -10.46 -32.01
C ALA A 497 -1.75 -9.81 -33.37
N PRO A 498 -2.97 -10.01 -33.91
CA PRO A 498 -3.41 -9.46 -35.18
C PRO A 498 -3.63 -7.94 -35.21
N ILE A 499 -3.89 -7.33 -34.03
CA ILE A 499 -4.05 -5.88 -33.90
C ILE A 499 -2.87 -5.34 -33.08
N LEU A 500 -2.28 -4.26 -33.56
CA LEU A 500 -1.13 -3.60 -32.94
C LEU A 500 -1.46 -2.16 -32.59
N LEU A 501 -1.30 -1.81 -31.32
CA LEU A 501 -1.38 -0.45 -30.81
C LEU A 501 0.02 0.05 -30.47
N LEU A 502 0.40 1.19 -31.04
CA LEU A 502 1.70 1.83 -30.84
C LEU A 502 1.48 3.23 -30.26
N ASP A 503 1.92 3.45 -29.02
CA ASP A 503 1.95 4.79 -28.42
C ASP A 503 3.38 5.32 -28.45
N GLU A 504 3.59 6.32 -29.28
CA GLU A 504 4.83 7.01 -29.63
C GLU A 504 6.15 6.40 -29.12
N ALA A 505 6.86 5.81 -30.03
CA ALA A 505 7.96 4.93 -29.75
C ALA A 505 9.38 5.53 -29.93
N THR A 506 9.56 6.83 -30.21
CA THR A 506 10.87 7.33 -30.68
C THR A 506 11.39 8.60 -30.00
N ALA A 507 10.77 9.08 -28.91
CA ALA A 507 11.06 10.40 -28.35
C ALA A 507 12.48 10.56 -27.72
N PHE A 508 13.20 9.46 -27.41
CA PHE A 508 14.44 9.48 -26.62
C PHE A 508 15.60 8.68 -27.20
N ALA A 509 15.54 8.22 -28.44
CA ALA A 509 16.61 7.45 -29.04
C ALA A 509 17.61 8.36 -29.76
N ASP A 510 18.90 8.02 -29.69
CA ASP A 510 19.91 8.57 -30.59
C ASP A 510 19.59 8.14 -32.05
N PRO A 511 20.15 8.80 -33.08
CA PRO A 511 19.83 8.52 -34.48
C PRO A 511 20.00 7.05 -34.89
N ASP A 512 21.02 6.35 -34.37
CA ASP A 512 21.29 4.94 -34.69
C ASP A 512 20.23 4.01 -34.07
N ASN A 513 19.87 4.24 -32.81
CA ASN A 513 18.80 3.50 -32.17
C ASN A 513 17.43 3.81 -32.78
N GLU A 514 17.19 5.06 -33.22
CA GLU A 514 15.94 5.43 -33.90
C GLU A 514 15.75 4.63 -35.19
N ALA A 515 16.77 4.51 -36.03
CA ALA A 515 16.70 3.72 -37.25
C ALA A 515 16.39 2.24 -36.99
N LYS A 516 17.02 1.63 -35.96
CA LYS A 516 16.75 0.25 -35.55
C LYS A 516 15.33 0.06 -34.99
N VAL A 517 14.85 1.00 -34.19
CA VAL A 517 13.47 0.99 -33.67
C VAL A 517 12.46 1.08 -34.80
N GLN A 518 12.67 1.97 -35.78
CA GLN A 518 11.80 2.10 -36.94
C GLN A 518 11.77 0.84 -37.83
N ALA A 519 12.93 0.22 -38.06
CA ALA A 519 13.02 -1.06 -38.75
C ALA A 519 12.28 -2.19 -38.00
N ALA A 520 12.40 -2.25 -36.69
CA ALA A 520 11.69 -3.21 -35.85
C ALA A 520 10.17 -2.98 -35.90
N PHE A 521 9.71 -1.73 -35.88
CA PHE A 521 8.28 -1.41 -36.04
C PHE A 521 7.73 -1.80 -37.42
N ALA A 522 8.44 -1.47 -38.48
CA ALA A 522 8.02 -1.85 -39.82
C ALA A 522 7.87 -3.37 -39.98
N GLN A 523 8.78 -4.14 -39.35
CA GLN A 523 8.68 -5.60 -39.31
C GLN A 523 7.52 -6.08 -38.44
N LEU A 524 7.27 -5.47 -37.29
CA LEU A 524 6.17 -5.83 -36.39
C LEU A 524 4.80 -5.53 -37.01
N ALA A 525 4.66 -4.42 -37.75
CA ALA A 525 3.42 -3.96 -38.35
C ALA A 525 2.99 -4.78 -39.58
N LYS A 526 3.89 -5.55 -40.17
CA LYS A 526 3.65 -6.25 -41.43
C LYS A 526 2.49 -7.23 -41.32
N GLY A 527 1.44 -7.00 -42.15
CA GLY A 527 0.24 -7.85 -42.24
C GLY A 527 -0.71 -7.74 -41.05
N LYS A 528 -0.57 -6.72 -40.21
CA LYS A 528 -1.43 -6.49 -39.06
C LYS A 528 -2.29 -5.23 -39.19
N THR A 529 -3.38 -5.16 -38.45
CA THR A 529 -4.12 -3.91 -38.26
C THR A 529 -3.34 -3.06 -37.24
N VAL A 530 -2.94 -1.85 -37.63
CA VAL A 530 -2.09 -0.99 -36.83
C VAL A 530 -2.80 0.30 -36.47
N LEU A 531 -2.81 0.62 -35.21
CA LEU A 531 -3.27 1.89 -34.65
C LEU A 531 -2.06 2.59 -33.99
N MET A 532 -1.58 3.67 -34.60
CA MET A 532 -0.40 4.38 -34.17
C MET A 532 -0.77 5.75 -33.60
N ILE A 533 -0.31 6.06 -32.39
CA ILE A 533 -0.31 7.44 -31.88
C ILE A 533 1.03 8.05 -32.25
N ALA A 534 1.00 9.09 -33.07
CA ALA A 534 2.24 9.68 -33.56
C ALA A 534 2.42 11.11 -33.06
N HIS A 535 3.59 11.35 -32.51
CA HIS A 535 4.09 12.69 -32.19
C HIS A 535 5.11 13.21 -33.24
N ARG A 536 5.61 12.31 -34.09
CA ARG A 536 6.45 12.68 -35.27
C ARG A 536 5.69 12.44 -36.56
N LEU A 537 5.50 13.50 -37.33
CA LEU A 537 4.76 13.41 -38.57
C LEU A 537 5.48 12.57 -39.64
N SER A 538 6.81 12.37 -39.54
CA SER A 538 7.54 11.46 -40.43
C SER A 538 7.03 10.02 -40.38
N THR A 539 6.58 9.55 -39.23
CA THR A 539 6.15 8.16 -39.05
C THR A 539 4.78 7.86 -39.66
N VAL A 540 3.95 8.90 -39.86
CA VAL A 540 2.59 8.74 -40.38
C VAL A 540 2.48 8.94 -41.91
N ALA A 541 3.59 9.24 -42.57
CA ALA A 541 3.59 9.53 -44.00
C ALA A 541 3.05 8.37 -44.87
N ASN A 542 3.19 7.13 -44.37
CA ASN A 542 2.76 5.91 -45.04
C ASN A 542 1.49 5.28 -44.43
N ALA A 543 0.77 5.99 -43.56
CA ALA A 543 -0.49 5.51 -43.02
C ALA A 543 -1.61 5.53 -44.09
N ASP A 544 -2.43 4.48 -44.11
CA ASP A 544 -3.58 4.37 -45.02
C ASP A 544 -4.65 5.42 -44.69
N CYS A 545 -4.75 5.80 -43.41
CA CYS A 545 -5.63 6.87 -42.95
C CYS A 545 -5.03 7.57 -41.73
N ILE A 546 -5.14 8.88 -41.68
CA ILE A 546 -4.74 9.72 -40.56
C ILE A 546 -6.01 10.35 -39.98
N TYR A 547 -6.19 10.22 -38.68
CA TYR A 547 -7.22 10.92 -37.92
C TYR A 547 -6.58 12.03 -37.07
N VAL A 548 -7.01 13.27 -37.32
CA VAL A 548 -6.57 14.43 -36.53
C VAL A 548 -7.48 14.58 -35.34
N VAL A 549 -6.94 14.40 -34.15
CA VAL A 549 -7.69 14.45 -32.88
C VAL A 549 -7.37 15.74 -32.14
N GLN A 550 -8.40 16.55 -31.91
CA GLN A 550 -8.31 17.80 -31.17
C GLN A 550 -9.50 17.93 -30.21
N ASP A 551 -9.22 18.30 -28.96
CA ASP A 551 -10.23 18.54 -27.91
C ASP A 551 -11.25 17.39 -27.73
N GLY A 552 -10.79 16.15 -27.92
CA GLY A 552 -11.60 14.94 -27.76
C GLY A 552 -12.45 14.57 -28.99
N GLN A 553 -12.25 15.21 -30.14
CA GLN A 553 -12.99 14.96 -31.37
C GLN A 553 -12.05 14.68 -32.55
N ILE A 554 -12.53 13.96 -33.57
CA ILE A 554 -11.85 13.85 -34.86
C ILE A 554 -12.27 15.04 -35.70
N VAL A 555 -11.32 15.94 -35.96
CA VAL A 555 -11.58 17.18 -36.76
C VAL A 555 -11.26 17.00 -38.23
N GLU A 556 -10.32 16.12 -38.58
CA GLU A 556 -9.95 15.81 -39.97
C GLU A 556 -9.64 14.31 -40.08
N SER A 557 -9.89 13.74 -41.26
CA SER A 557 -9.52 12.36 -41.59
C SER A 557 -9.26 12.19 -43.08
N GLY A 558 -8.25 11.38 -43.43
CA GLY A 558 -7.88 11.12 -44.82
C GLY A 558 -6.43 10.64 -44.93
N THR A 559 -5.96 10.47 -46.13
CA THR A 559 -4.54 10.25 -46.43
C THR A 559 -3.72 11.53 -46.22
N LYS A 560 -2.41 11.38 -46.10
CA LYS A 560 -1.51 12.55 -45.98
C LYS A 560 -1.73 13.59 -47.06
N ASP A 561 -1.85 13.15 -48.34
CA ASP A 561 -1.96 14.06 -49.46
C ASP A 561 -3.33 14.78 -49.50
N GLU A 562 -4.41 14.08 -49.15
CA GLU A 562 -5.75 14.68 -49.00
C GLU A 562 -5.77 15.74 -47.88
N LEU A 563 -5.19 15.43 -46.71
CA LEU A 563 -5.16 16.35 -45.58
C LEU A 563 -4.26 17.57 -45.83
N CYS A 564 -3.14 17.38 -46.55
CA CYS A 564 -2.30 18.50 -46.97
C CYS A 564 -3.05 19.43 -47.97
N ALA A 565 -3.85 18.87 -48.86
CA ALA A 565 -4.64 19.64 -49.84
C ALA A 565 -5.78 20.44 -49.17
N GLN A 566 -6.32 19.97 -48.06
CA GLN A 566 -7.39 20.64 -47.29
C GLN A 566 -6.94 21.93 -46.58
N ASN A 567 -5.63 22.18 -46.45
CA ASN A 567 -5.05 23.32 -45.72
C ASN A 567 -5.56 23.48 -44.29
N GLY A 568 -5.91 22.38 -43.65
CA GLY A 568 -6.43 22.31 -42.27
C GLY A 568 -5.37 22.29 -41.20
N LEU A 569 -5.70 21.69 -40.06
CA LEU A 569 -4.78 21.56 -38.90
C LEU A 569 -3.60 20.66 -39.28
N PHE A 570 -3.85 19.52 -39.94
CA PHE A 570 -2.78 18.61 -40.38
C PHE A 570 -1.80 19.30 -41.33
N ALA A 571 -2.29 20.04 -42.32
CA ALA A 571 -1.44 20.74 -43.28
C ALA A 571 -0.50 21.74 -42.60
N ARG A 572 -1.00 22.49 -41.61
CA ARG A 572 -0.18 23.41 -40.79
C ARG A 572 0.89 22.66 -40.00
N MET A 573 0.51 21.58 -39.29
CA MET A 573 1.45 20.74 -38.55
C MET A 573 2.53 20.14 -39.46
N TRP A 574 2.15 19.73 -40.69
CA TRP A 574 3.08 19.19 -41.68
C TRP A 574 4.06 20.25 -42.19
N GLN A 575 3.59 21.47 -42.50
CA GLN A 575 4.44 22.61 -42.88
C GLN A 575 5.45 22.97 -41.78
N ASP A 576 4.99 23.06 -40.52
CA ASP A 576 5.87 23.33 -39.38
C ASP A 576 6.94 22.25 -39.24
N TYR A 577 6.56 20.99 -39.42
CA TYR A 577 7.50 19.86 -39.41
C TYR A 577 8.55 20.00 -40.53
N GLN A 578 8.12 20.27 -41.79
CA GLN A 578 9.03 20.45 -42.91
C GLN A 578 9.99 21.62 -42.70
N ALA A 579 9.50 22.75 -42.21
CA ALA A 579 10.33 23.90 -41.88
C ALA A 579 11.38 23.55 -40.82
N SER A 580 11.02 22.75 -39.78
CA SER A 580 11.95 22.31 -38.77
C SER A 580 13.07 21.38 -39.28
N VAL A 581 12.75 20.50 -40.23
CA VAL A 581 13.73 19.60 -40.88
C VAL A 581 14.68 20.38 -41.77
N GLN A 582 14.17 21.32 -42.58
CA GLN A 582 14.99 22.18 -43.45
C GLN A 582 15.93 23.07 -42.62
N TRP A 583 15.49 23.59 -41.48
CA TRP A 583 16.32 24.40 -40.58
C TRP A 583 17.48 23.61 -39.97
N LYS A 584 17.28 22.32 -39.67
CA LYS A 584 18.36 21.43 -39.19
C LYS A 584 19.43 21.21 -40.28
N VAL A 585 19.00 20.92 -41.52
CA VAL A 585 19.92 20.68 -42.63
C VAL A 585 20.73 21.94 -42.98
N ALA A 586 20.13 23.12 -42.92
CA ALA A 586 20.83 24.39 -43.16
C ALA A 586 21.86 24.78 -42.09
N LYS A 587 21.84 24.17 -40.91
CA LYS A 587 22.84 24.40 -39.87
C LYS A 587 24.04 23.43 -39.89
N GLU A 588 23.90 22.30 -40.58
CA GLU A 588 24.96 21.29 -40.74
C GLU A 588 25.73 21.42 -42.07
N GLY A 589 25.39 22.37 -42.94
CA GLY A 589 26.10 22.80 -44.12
C GLY A 589 26.79 24.13 -43.90
#